data_d68c18096525334e10990c38337f0abb
#
_entry.id   d68c18096525334e10990c38337f0abb
#
_cell.length_a   1.000
_cell.length_b   1.000
_cell.length_c   1.000
_cell.angle_alpha   90.00
_cell.angle_beta   90.00
_cell.angle_gamma   90.00
#
_symmetry.space_group_name_H-M   'P 1'
#
loop_
_entity.id
_entity.type
_entity.pdbx_description
1 polymer ?
#
loop_
_entity_poly.entity_id
_entity_poly.type
_entity_poly.pdbx_seq_one_letter_code
_entity_poly.pdbx_strand_id
1 'polypeptide(L)'
;DELGDILFVCANLARHAKVDVGTALRRANQKFERRFRAMEALAEPAGGLAGKSLDAQDAFWDAVKAAEKRAAEQARLYGVEKWRGG
;
A
#
# COMPACT_ATOMS: atom_id res chain seq x y z
N ASP A 1 27.63 1.48 2.71
CA ASP A 1 26.60 1.31 3.68
C ASP A 1 25.56 0.30 3.18
N GLU A 2 25.06 -0.51 4.11
CA GLU A 2 24.20 -1.65 3.79
C GLU A 2 22.90 -1.25 3.08
N LEU A 3 22.28 -0.13 3.51
CA LEU A 3 21.07 0.35 2.88
C LEU A 3 21.32 0.76 1.43
N GLY A 4 22.42 1.45 1.18
CA GLY A 4 22.82 1.81 -0.18
C GLY A 4 23.07 0.59 -1.05
N ASP A 5 23.69 -0.44 -0.48
CA ASP A 5 23.94 -1.70 -1.19
C ASP A 5 22.64 -2.40 -1.58
N ILE A 6 21.65 -2.44 -0.67
CA ILE A 6 20.34 -3.01 -0.95
C ILE A 6 19.65 -2.26 -2.07
N LEU A 7 19.65 -0.93 -2.03
CA LEU A 7 19.07 -0.10 -3.07
C LEU A 7 19.75 -0.32 -4.42
N PHE A 8 21.07 -0.47 -4.41
CA PHE A 8 21.85 -0.74 -5.62
C PHE A 8 21.45 -2.09 -6.24
N VAL A 9 21.32 -3.13 -5.42
CA VAL A 9 20.87 -4.45 -5.89
C VAL A 9 19.47 -4.38 -6.47
N CYS A 10 18.56 -3.67 -5.80
CA CYS A 10 17.20 -3.48 -6.30
C CYS A 10 17.18 -2.76 -7.65
N ALA A 11 18.00 -1.72 -7.81
CA ALA A 11 18.10 -1.00 -9.07
C ALA A 11 18.63 -1.89 -10.21
N ASN A 12 19.60 -2.74 -9.91
CA ASN A 12 20.13 -3.69 -10.90
C ASN A 12 19.08 -4.73 -11.31
N LEU A 13 18.35 -5.28 -10.35
CA LEU A 13 17.29 -6.23 -10.64
C LEU A 13 16.21 -5.58 -11.51
N ALA A 14 15.81 -4.35 -11.19
CA ALA A 14 14.83 -3.61 -11.97
C ALA A 14 15.31 -3.39 -13.40
N ARG A 15 16.59 -3.09 -13.59
CA ARG A 15 17.16 -2.89 -14.91
C ARG A 15 17.10 -4.18 -15.74
N HIS A 16 17.44 -5.31 -15.14
CA HIS A 16 17.35 -6.61 -15.81
C HIS A 16 15.91 -6.98 -16.16
N ALA A 17 14.96 -6.65 -15.28
CA ALA A 17 13.53 -6.90 -15.52
C ALA A 17 12.89 -5.85 -16.42
N LYS A 18 13.64 -4.85 -16.88
CA LYS A 18 13.15 -3.72 -17.69
C LYS A 18 12.08 -2.90 -16.98
N VAL A 19 12.23 -2.77 -15.66
CA VAL A 19 11.34 -1.97 -14.83
C VAL A 19 11.95 -0.58 -14.64
N ASP A 20 11.15 0.47 -14.85
CA ASP A 20 11.58 1.83 -14.57
C ASP A 20 11.51 2.07 -13.05
N VAL A 21 12.68 2.18 -12.42
CA VAL A 21 12.80 2.38 -10.96
C VAL A 21 12.08 3.66 -10.52
N GLY A 22 12.21 4.74 -11.28
CA GLY A 22 11.55 6.01 -10.96
C GLY A 22 10.04 5.88 -10.93
N THR A 23 9.46 5.21 -11.93
CA THR A 23 8.02 4.96 -11.98
C THR A 23 7.57 4.05 -10.84
N ALA A 24 8.33 2.98 -10.57
CA ALA A 24 8.01 2.07 -9.47
C ALA A 24 8.03 2.79 -8.13
N LEU A 25 9.02 3.65 -7.90
CA LEU A 25 9.12 4.42 -6.66
C LEU A 25 7.97 5.42 -6.52
N ARG A 26 7.60 6.11 -7.60
CA ARG A 26 6.45 7.03 -7.57
C ARG A 26 5.17 6.29 -7.22
N ARG A 27 4.95 5.10 -7.78
CA ARG A 27 3.77 4.27 -7.47
C ARG A 27 3.77 3.83 -6.01
N ALA A 28 4.94 3.45 -5.48
CA ALA A 28 5.08 3.08 -4.08
C ALA A 28 4.77 4.26 -3.16
N ASN A 29 5.24 5.45 -3.50
CA ASN A 29 4.99 6.67 -2.73
C ASN A 29 3.50 7.04 -2.75
N GLN A 30 2.84 6.93 -3.90
CA GLN A 30 1.41 7.20 -4.01
C GLN A 30 0.59 6.22 -3.19
N LYS A 31 0.96 4.95 -3.21
CA LYS A 31 0.32 3.90 -2.42
C LYS A 31 0.49 4.15 -0.93
N PHE A 32 1.69 4.51 -0.50
CA PHE A 32 1.97 4.85 0.90
C PHE A 32 1.15 6.06 1.34
N GLU A 33 1.13 7.12 0.55
CA GLU A 33 0.37 8.33 0.87
C GLU A 33 -1.12 8.02 1.00
N ARG A 34 -1.68 7.26 0.08
CA ARG A 34 -3.09 6.87 0.12
C ARG A 34 -3.41 6.06 1.37
N ARG A 35 -2.54 5.09 1.72
CA ARG A 35 -2.71 4.28 2.93
C ARG A 35 -2.57 5.12 4.18
N PHE A 36 -1.63 6.05 4.20
CA PHE A 36 -1.41 6.92 5.35
C PHE A 36 -2.63 7.81 5.61
N ARG A 37 -3.19 8.38 4.56
CA ARG A 37 -4.41 9.19 4.68
C ARG A 37 -5.59 8.35 5.16
N ALA A 38 -5.71 7.12 4.71
CA ALA A 38 -6.74 6.20 5.19
C ALA A 38 -6.54 5.87 6.67
N MET A 39 -5.30 5.68 7.12
CA MET A 39 -4.98 5.50 8.55
C MET A 39 -5.41 6.70 9.37
N GLU A 40 -5.10 7.91 8.90
CA GLU A 40 -5.50 9.13 9.59
C GLU A 40 -7.01 9.22 9.75
N ALA A 41 -7.76 8.89 8.70
CA ALA A 41 -9.21 8.89 8.74
C ALA A 41 -9.76 7.85 9.73
N LEU A 42 -9.18 6.65 9.78
CA LEU A 42 -9.59 5.63 10.73
C LEU A 42 -9.25 6.01 12.18
N ALA A 43 -8.15 6.71 12.38
CA ALA A 43 -7.70 7.10 13.71
C ALA A 43 -8.40 8.36 14.25
N GLU A 44 -9.05 9.14 13.39
CA GLU A 44 -9.69 10.40 13.78
C GLU A 44 -10.66 10.26 14.94
N PRO A 45 -11.60 9.28 14.95
CA PRO A 45 -12.50 9.11 16.07
C PRO A 45 -11.79 8.79 17.40
N ALA A 46 -10.58 8.26 17.34
CA ALA A 46 -9.78 7.95 18.52
C ALA A 46 -8.73 9.03 18.85
N GLY A 47 -8.86 10.23 18.25
CA GLY A 47 -7.96 11.35 18.53
C GLY A 47 -6.81 11.50 17.55
N GLY A 48 -6.80 10.78 16.43
CA GLY A 48 -5.76 10.85 15.43
C GLY A 48 -4.58 9.90 15.68
N LEU A 49 -3.60 9.91 14.79
CA LEU A 49 -2.41 9.03 14.89
C LEU A 49 -1.35 9.60 15.82
N ALA A 50 -1.28 10.91 15.98
CA ALA A 50 -0.26 11.56 16.78
C ALA A 50 -0.36 11.11 18.24
N GLY A 51 0.78 10.79 18.82
CA GLY A 51 0.85 10.37 20.22
C GLY A 51 0.49 8.91 20.48
N LYS A 52 0.06 8.16 19.46
CA LYS A 52 -0.22 6.74 19.61
C LYS A 52 1.06 5.92 19.54
N SER A 53 1.06 4.77 20.20
CA SER A 53 2.18 3.83 20.15
C SER A 53 2.37 3.27 18.75
N LEU A 54 3.55 2.73 18.47
CA LEU A 54 3.83 2.06 17.21
C LEU A 54 2.87 0.89 16.98
N ASP A 55 2.58 0.13 18.03
CA ASP A 55 1.64 -1.00 17.92
C ASP A 55 0.25 -0.54 17.49
N ALA A 56 -0.24 0.57 18.04
CA ALA A 56 -1.53 1.13 17.67
C ALA A 56 -1.50 1.64 16.21
N GLN A 57 -0.42 2.29 15.80
CA GLN A 57 -0.28 2.75 14.42
C GLN A 57 -0.21 1.57 13.45
N ASP A 58 0.51 0.51 13.80
CA ASP A 58 0.59 -0.70 12.99
C ASP A 58 -0.78 -1.36 12.85
N ALA A 59 -1.60 -1.35 13.89
CA ALA A 59 -2.96 -1.89 13.83
C ALA A 59 -3.81 -1.12 12.82
N PHE A 60 -3.70 0.20 12.76
CA PHE A 60 -4.40 1.00 11.75
C PHE A 60 -3.90 0.69 10.34
N TRP A 61 -2.58 0.52 10.17
CA TRP A 61 -1.98 0.14 8.90
C TRP A 61 -2.53 -1.21 8.41
N ASP A 62 -2.57 -2.20 9.29
CA ASP A 62 -3.10 -3.52 8.98
C ASP A 62 -4.57 -3.46 8.61
N ALA A 63 -5.36 -2.63 9.31
CA ALA A 63 -6.77 -2.43 9.00
C ALA A 63 -6.97 -1.83 7.60
N VAL A 64 -6.14 -0.86 7.22
CA VAL A 64 -6.18 -0.27 5.87
C VAL A 64 -5.86 -1.32 4.80
N LYS A 65 -4.81 -2.10 5.02
CA LYS A 65 -4.42 -3.17 4.08
C LYS A 65 -5.53 -4.22 3.94
N ALA A 66 -6.17 -4.60 5.05
CA ALA A 66 -7.27 -5.56 5.03
C ALA A 66 -8.47 -5.02 4.26
N ALA A 67 -8.79 -3.73 4.43
CA ALA A 67 -9.88 -3.08 3.70
C ALA A 67 -9.60 -3.02 2.20
N GLU A 68 -8.37 -2.72 1.81
CA GLU A 68 -7.95 -2.72 0.40
C GLU A 68 -8.10 -4.11 -0.22
N LYS A 69 -7.69 -5.14 0.52
CA LYS A 69 -7.80 -6.52 0.06
C LYS A 69 -9.25 -6.93 -0.17
N ARG A 70 -10.14 -6.58 0.77
CA ARG A 70 -11.57 -6.86 0.64
C ARG A 70 -12.18 -6.13 -0.55
N ALA A 71 -11.84 -4.86 -0.73
CA ALA A 71 -12.33 -4.07 -1.86
C ALA A 71 -11.87 -4.68 -3.20
N ALA A 72 -10.62 -5.14 -3.28
CA ALA A 72 -10.09 -5.78 -4.48
C ALA A 72 -10.79 -7.10 -4.77
N GLU A 73 -11.08 -7.90 -3.76
CA GLU A 73 -11.81 -9.15 -3.91
C GLU A 73 -13.23 -8.93 -4.38
N GLN A 74 -13.93 -7.94 -3.80
CA GLN A 74 -15.28 -7.58 -4.21
C GLN A 74 -15.32 -7.08 -5.64
N ALA A 75 -14.37 -6.24 -6.03
CA ALA A 75 -14.28 -5.74 -7.40
C ALA A 75 -14.06 -6.88 -8.39
N ARG A 76 -13.22 -7.85 -8.02
CA ARG A 76 -12.97 -9.03 -8.86
C ARG A 76 -14.21 -9.88 -9.00
N LEU A 77 -14.93 -10.15 -7.92
CA LEU A 77 -16.16 -10.92 -7.93
C LEU A 77 -17.26 -10.23 -8.73
N TYR A 78 -17.40 -8.91 -8.53
CA TYR A 78 -18.35 -8.11 -9.29
C TYR A 78 -18.04 -8.16 -10.79
N GLY A 79 -16.78 -8.08 -11.17
CA GLY A 79 -16.35 -8.18 -12.55
C GLY A 79 -16.69 -9.53 -13.17
N VAL A 80 -16.49 -10.62 -12.41
CA VAL A 80 -16.84 -11.98 -12.86
C VAL A 80 -18.35 -12.13 -13.04
N GLU A 81 -19.14 -11.65 -12.08
CA GLU A 81 -20.60 -11.69 -12.16
C GLU A 81 -21.12 -10.91 -13.36
N LYS A 82 -20.54 -9.74 -13.61
CA LYS A 82 -20.92 -8.91 -14.75
C LYS A 82 -20.67 -9.66 -16.07
N TRP A 83 -19.56 -10.40 -16.16
CA TRP A 83 -19.25 -11.21 -17.33
C TRP A 83 -20.24 -12.35 -17.51
N ARG A 84 -20.65 -13.00 -16.41
CA ARG A 84 -21.60 -14.12 -16.46
C ARG A 84 -23.02 -13.65 -16.78
N GLY A 85 -23.37 -12.46 -16.37
CA GLY A 85 -24.70 -11.88 -16.61
C GLY A 85 -24.88 -11.28 -17.98
N GLY A 86 -23.79 -11.13 -18.69
CA GLY A 86 -23.82 -10.57 -20.03
C GLY A 86 -23.93 -11.61 -21.10
#